data_9b61d83227434b0c40d18a41fa270795
#
_entry.id   9b61d83227434b0c40d18a41fa270795
#
_cell.length_a   1.000
_cell.length_b   1.000
_cell.length_c   1.000
_cell.angle_alpha   90.00
_cell.angle_beta   90.00
_cell.angle_gamma   90.00
#
_symmetry.space_group_name_H-M   'P 1'
#
loop_
_entity.id
_entity.type
_entity.pdbx_description
1 polymer ?
#
loop_
_entity_poly.entity_id
_entity_poly.type
_entity_poly.pdbx_seq_one_letter_code
_entity_poly.pdbx_strand_id
1 'polypeptide(L)'
;MKKFKVAVLANLKVNAPKFEGMFEDQWDDLDSEKTVNEMVEAIRSGGHDCEFMEGNLTLVEKLPKYKADICFNICEGYYGDSREAQVPALLEMLRIPYTGSRVLALALALDKPMTKRILHWHSLPT
;
A
#
# COMPACT_ATOMS: atom_id res chain seq x y z
N MET A 1 -6.87 -23.71 -12.78
CA MET A 1 -7.05 -22.55 -11.89
C MET A 1 -7.15 -21.29 -12.73
N LYS A 2 -8.00 -20.32 -12.36
CA LYS A 2 -8.13 -19.06 -13.12
C LYS A 2 -6.83 -18.24 -12.97
N LYS A 3 -6.23 -17.81 -14.08
CA LYS A 3 -5.07 -16.92 -14.08
C LYS A 3 -5.52 -15.48 -13.86
N PHE A 4 -4.85 -14.76 -12.97
CA PHE A 4 -5.09 -13.35 -12.68
C PHE A 4 -3.90 -12.50 -13.12
N LYS A 5 -4.17 -11.23 -13.42
CA LYS A 5 -3.17 -10.17 -13.54
C LYS A 5 -3.12 -9.40 -12.22
N VAL A 6 -2.03 -9.56 -11.48
CA VAL A 6 -1.85 -8.97 -10.15
C VAL A 6 -0.85 -7.82 -10.23
N ALA A 7 -1.18 -6.67 -9.66
CA ALA A 7 -0.20 -5.62 -9.43
C ALA A 7 0.20 -5.62 -7.95
N VAL A 8 1.46 -5.83 -7.64
CA VAL A 8 2.02 -5.60 -6.29
C VAL A 8 2.30 -4.12 -6.15
N LEU A 9 1.69 -3.47 -5.18
CA LEU A 9 1.84 -2.05 -4.90
C LEU A 9 2.56 -1.86 -3.57
N ALA A 10 3.70 -1.19 -3.59
CA ALA A 10 4.52 -0.92 -2.41
C ALA A 10 5.22 0.43 -2.52
N ASN A 11 5.78 0.91 -1.42
CA ASN A 11 6.67 2.05 -1.38
C ASN A 11 8.07 1.57 -1.00
N LEU A 12 9.05 1.77 -1.90
CA LEU A 12 10.41 1.32 -1.66
C LEU A 12 11.19 2.34 -0.81
N LYS A 13 11.90 1.83 0.20
CA LYS A 13 12.76 2.65 1.07
C LYS A 13 13.80 3.45 0.27
N VAL A 14 14.35 2.87 -0.80
CA VAL A 14 15.34 3.53 -1.67
C VAL A 14 14.79 4.77 -2.36
N ASN A 15 13.49 4.83 -2.62
CA ASN A 15 12.80 5.94 -3.27
C ASN A 15 12.19 6.95 -2.28
N ALA A 16 12.33 6.71 -0.98
CA ALA A 16 11.78 7.55 0.05
C ALA A 16 12.43 8.95 0.03
N PRO A 17 11.64 10.01 0.27
CA PRO A 17 12.16 11.39 0.28
C PRO A 17 13.15 11.59 1.42
N LYS A 18 14.24 12.30 1.13
CA LYS A 18 15.23 12.70 2.13
C LYS A 18 15.12 14.21 2.36
N PHE A 19 15.13 14.61 3.63
CA PHE A 19 15.05 16.01 4.03
C PHE A 19 15.91 16.27 5.27
N GLU A 20 16.29 17.51 5.48
CA GLU A 20 17.09 17.93 6.63
C GLU A 20 16.29 17.72 7.94
N GLY A 21 16.94 17.17 8.96
CA GLY A 21 16.31 16.87 10.25
C GLY A 21 15.47 15.59 10.28
N MET A 22 15.50 14.79 9.23
CA MET A 22 14.85 13.47 9.19
C MET A 22 15.45 12.54 10.24
N PHE A 23 14.60 11.78 10.96
CA PHE A 23 15.05 10.72 11.85
C PHE A 23 15.67 9.55 11.06
N GLU A 24 16.64 8.87 11.66
CA GLU A 24 17.36 7.76 11.02
C GLU A 24 16.43 6.60 10.65
N ASP A 25 15.42 6.34 11.48
CA ASP A 25 14.41 5.29 11.33
C ASP A 25 13.12 5.73 10.63
N GLN A 26 13.08 6.95 10.09
CA GLN A 26 11.87 7.57 9.50
C GLN A 26 11.14 6.68 8.48
N TRP A 27 11.87 5.85 7.76
CA TRP A 27 11.37 5.02 6.67
C TRP A 27 11.65 3.52 6.88
N ASP A 28 11.78 3.07 8.13
CA ASP A 28 12.07 1.68 8.44
C ASP A 28 10.89 0.73 8.18
N ASP A 29 9.69 1.28 8.10
CA ASP A 29 8.45 0.59 7.74
C ASP A 29 8.30 0.32 6.24
N LEU A 30 9.15 0.92 5.39
CA LEU A 30 9.08 0.75 3.95
C LEU A 30 9.81 -0.52 3.46
N ASP A 31 9.32 -1.07 2.36
CA ASP A 31 9.84 -2.30 1.78
C ASP A 31 11.17 -2.13 1.04
N SER A 32 11.92 -3.22 0.98
CA SER A 32 13.09 -3.35 0.10
C SER A 32 12.69 -3.89 -1.28
N GLU A 33 13.49 -3.58 -2.31
CA GLU A 33 13.33 -4.19 -3.63
C GLU A 33 13.36 -5.73 -3.56
N LYS A 34 14.19 -6.29 -2.68
CA LYS A 34 14.29 -7.74 -2.47
C LYS A 34 12.95 -8.31 -1.99
N THR A 35 12.37 -7.72 -0.94
CA THR A 35 11.09 -8.16 -0.38
C THR A 35 9.98 -8.13 -1.43
N VAL A 36 9.88 -7.01 -2.16
CA VAL A 36 8.86 -6.85 -3.20
C VAL A 36 9.04 -7.86 -4.34
N ASN A 37 10.29 -8.08 -4.79
CA ASN A 37 10.57 -9.06 -5.82
C ASN A 37 10.22 -10.49 -5.39
N GLU A 38 10.49 -10.86 -4.13
CA GLU A 38 10.09 -12.16 -3.58
C GLU A 38 8.56 -12.34 -3.59
N MET A 39 7.79 -11.29 -3.28
CA MET A 39 6.32 -11.32 -3.37
C MET A 39 5.84 -11.50 -4.82
N VAL A 40 6.43 -10.76 -5.77
CA VAL A 40 6.11 -10.89 -7.20
C VAL A 40 6.38 -12.31 -7.69
N GLU A 41 7.53 -12.88 -7.34
CA GLU A 41 7.89 -14.25 -7.75
C GLU A 41 6.99 -15.31 -7.07
N ALA A 42 6.61 -15.11 -5.82
CA ALA A 42 5.67 -15.98 -5.14
C ALA A 42 4.30 -16.00 -5.85
N ILE A 43 3.77 -14.85 -6.26
CA ILE A 43 2.52 -14.74 -7.01
C ILE A 43 2.65 -15.39 -8.40
N ARG A 44 3.76 -15.18 -9.09
CA ARG A 44 4.04 -15.81 -10.39
C ARG A 44 4.13 -17.32 -10.29
N SER A 45 4.77 -17.84 -9.24
CA SER A 45 4.86 -19.29 -9.00
C SER A 45 3.49 -19.94 -8.78
N GLY A 46 2.50 -19.17 -8.31
CA GLY A 46 1.11 -19.57 -8.22
C GLY A 46 0.37 -19.61 -9.57
N GLY A 47 1.05 -19.31 -10.69
CA GLY A 47 0.48 -19.36 -12.05
C GLY A 47 -0.20 -18.04 -12.48
N HIS A 48 0.04 -16.93 -11.81
CA HIS A 48 -0.53 -15.63 -12.12
C HIS A 48 0.48 -14.72 -12.87
N ASP A 49 -0.03 -13.76 -13.65
CA ASP A 49 0.80 -12.64 -14.12
C ASP A 49 0.96 -11.64 -12.99
N CYS A 50 2.18 -11.16 -12.75
CA CYS A 50 2.42 -10.22 -11.68
C CYS A 50 3.48 -9.18 -12.06
N GLU A 51 3.21 -7.91 -11.73
CA GLU A 51 4.16 -6.81 -11.86
C GLU A 51 4.17 -5.98 -10.58
N PHE A 52 5.34 -5.44 -10.26
CA PHE A 52 5.49 -4.42 -9.22
C PHE A 52 5.23 -3.03 -9.79
N MET A 53 4.55 -2.19 -9.02
CA MET A 53 4.37 -0.78 -9.30
C MET A 53 4.56 0.04 -8.02
N GLU A 54 5.39 1.08 -8.08
CA GLU A 54 5.60 2.00 -6.96
C GLU A 54 4.30 2.72 -6.60
N GLY A 55 3.99 2.81 -5.30
CA GLY A 55 2.81 3.48 -4.75
C GLY A 55 2.90 5.01 -4.85
N ASN A 56 2.84 5.54 -6.07
CA ASN A 56 2.95 6.97 -6.36
C ASN A 56 2.01 7.39 -7.51
N LEU A 57 2.07 8.66 -7.93
CA LEU A 57 1.20 9.22 -8.96
C LEU A 57 1.29 8.49 -10.32
N THR A 58 2.36 7.75 -10.61
CA THR A 58 2.45 6.98 -11.85
C THR A 58 1.40 5.87 -11.95
N LEU A 59 0.81 5.45 -10.81
CA LEU A 59 -0.26 4.46 -10.79
C LEU A 59 -1.49 4.88 -11.59
N VAL A 60 -1.79 6.19 -11.66
CA VAL A 60 -2.93 6.74 -12.43
C VAL A 60 -2.85 6.34 -13.91
N GLU A 61 -1.63 6.25 -14.46
CA GLU A 61 -1.42 5.85 -15.85
C GLU A 61 -1.14 4.34 -16.00
N LYS A 62 -0.36 3.78 -15.08
CA LYS A 62 0.10 2.38 -15.19
C LYS A 62 -1.02 1.37 -14.97
N LEU A 63 -1.84 1.55 -13.95
CA LEU A 63 -2.90 0.60 -13.61
C LEU A 63 -3.93 0.41 -14.73
N PRO A 64 -4.47 1.47 -15.36
CA PRO A 64 -5.39 1.32 -16.49
C PRO A 64 -4.76 0.62 -17.70
N LYS A 65 -3.47 0.87 -17.95
CA LYS A 65 -2.73 0.21 -19.05
C LYS A 65 -2.47 -1.27 -18.78
N TYR A 66 -2.09 -1.59 -17.55
CA TYR A 66 -1.82 -2.98 -17.13
C TYR A 66 -3.09 -3.81 -17.04
N LYS A 67 -4.24 -3.20 -16.69
CA LYS A 67 -5.53 -3.85 -16.49
C LYS A 67 -5.45 -4.97 -15.45
N ALA A 68 -4.98 -4.61 -14.26
CA ALA A 68 -4.93 -5.54 -13.13
C ALA A 68 -6.32 -6.06 -12.77
N ASP A 69 -6.44 -7.37 -12.55
CA ASP A 69 -7.66 -7.98 -11.99
C ASP A 69 -7.78 -7.69 -10.49
N ILE A 70 -6.64 -7.58 -9.81
CA ILE A 70 -6.53 -7.27 -8.37
C ILE A 70 -5.16 -6.64 -8.08
N CYS A 71 -5.12 -5.74 -7.10
CA CYS A 71 -3.87 -5.21 -6.55
C CYS A 71 -3.56 -5.85 -5.20
N PHE A 72 -2.34 -6.36 -5.03
CA PHE A 72 -1.78 -6.72 -3.74
C PHE A 72 -1.15 -5.46 -3.15
N ASN A 73 -1.90 -4.80 -2.26
CA ASN A 73 -1.52 -3.48 -1.74
C ASN A 73 -0.83 -3.59 -0.38
N ILE A 74 0.41 -3.12 -0.32
CA ILE A 74 1.22 -2.95 0.89
C ILE A 74 1.85 -1.55 0.92
N CYS A 75 1.18 -0.55 0.33
CA CYS A 75 1.68 0.82 0.30
C CYS A 75 1.55 1.51 1.65
N GLU A 76 2.65 2.07 2.13
CA GLU A 76 2.73 2.91 3.33
C GLU A 76 2.56 4.42 3.00
N GLY A 77 2.87 4.81 1.75
CA GLY A 77 2.88 6.19 1.31
C GLY A 77 4.04 7.01 1.89
N TYR A 78 4.30 8.19 1.31
CA TYR A 78 5.39 9.06 1.75
C TYR A 78 4.90 10.34 2.42
N TYR A 79 3.70 10.82 2.08
CA TYR A 79 3.22 12.15 2.47
C TYR A 79 1.79 12.15 2.97
N GLY A 80 1.52 13.00 3.94
CA GLY A 80 0.19 13.26 4.48
C GLY A 80 -0.21 12.39 5.66
N ASP A 81 -1.14 12.91 6.45
CA ASP A 81 -1.59 12.30 7.72
C ASP A 81 -2.31 10.96 7.52
N SER A 82 -2.86 10.73 6.33
CA SER A 82 -3.55 9.49 5.97
C SER A 82 -2.87 8.81 4.77
N ARG A 83 -1.53 8.82 4.72
CA ARG A 83 -0.75 8.37 3.56
C ARG A 83 -1.03 6.93 3.13
N GLU A 84 -1.27 6.02 4.07
CA GLU A 84 -1.60 4.62 3.77
C GLU A 84 -2.95 4.45 3.06
N ALA A 85 -3.86 5.42 3.22
CA ALA A 85 -5.19 5.38 2.60
C ALA A 85 -5.21 5.92 1.15
N GLN A 86 -4.15 6.57 0.68
CA GLN A 86 -4.13 7.25 -0.62
C GLN A 86 -4.21 6.27 -1.80
N VAL A 87 -3.41 5.20 -1.77
CA VAL A 87 -3.43 4.18 -2.82
C VAL A 87 -4.77 3.43 -2.83
N PRO A 88 -5.31 2.94 -1.71
CA PRO A 88 -6.65 2.41 -1.65
C PRO A 88 -7.73 3.33 -2.22
N ALA A 89 -7.69 4.64 -1.91
CA ALA A 89 -8.65 5.59 -2.45
C ALA A 89 -8.56 5.70 -3.99
N LEU A 90 -7.35 5.72 -4.54
CA LEU A 90 -7.14 5.67 -5.99
C LEU A 90 -7.70 4.38 -6.60
N LEU A 91 -7.45 3.22 -5.97
CA LEU A 91 -7.94 1.92 -6.45
C LEU A 91 -9.48 1.85 -6.44
N GLU A 92 -10.14 2.43 -5.41
CA GLU A 92 -11.59 2.54 -5.37
C GLU A 92 -12.13 3.42 -6.49
N MET A 93 -11.49 4.56 -6.78
CA MET A 93 -11.85 5.42 -7.93
C MET A 93 -11.70 4.69 -9.26
N LEU A 94 -10.65 3.89 -9.42
CA LEU A 94 -10.39 3.09 -10.62
C LEU A 94 -11.23 1.79 -10.66
N ARG A 95 -11.96 1.48 -9.60
CA ARG A 95 -12.76 0.25 -9.44
C ARG A 95 -11.92 -1.03 -9.57
N ILE A 96 -10.69 -1.00 -9.10
CA ILE A 96 -9.79 -2.16 -9.09
C ILE A 96 -9.83 -2.79 -7.70
N PRO A 97 -10.15 -4.07 -7.57
CA PRO A 97 -10.09 -4.78 -6.29
C PRO A 97 -8.68 -4.79 -5.71
N TYR A 98 -8.56 -4.76 -4.38
CA TYR A 98 -7.27 -4.79 -3.71
C TYR A 98 -7.33 -5.56 -2.39
N THR A 99 -6.17 -6.03 -1.93
CA THR A 99 -6.00 -6.68 -0.63
C THR A 99 -5.72 -5.66 0.48
N GLY A 100 -5.99 -6.04 1.71
CA GLY A 100 -5.76 -5.20 2.88
C GLY A 100 -7.00 -4.41 3.31
N SER A 101 -6.79 -3.47 4.21
CA SER A 101 -7.84 -2.65 4.78
C SER A 101 -8.30 -1.55 3.82
N ARG A 102 -9.54 -1.09 4.02
CA ARG A 102 -10.12 -0.02 3.20
C ARG A 102 -9.69 1.37 3.69
N VAL A 103 -9.96 2.37 2.88
CA VAL A 103 -9.59 3.79 3.08
C VAL A 103 -9.83 4.28 4.49
N LEU A 104 -11.05 4.12 5.02
CA LEU A 104 -11.38 4.63 6.36
C LEU A 104 -10.58 3.92 7.45
N ALA A 105 -10.42 2.61 7.35
CA ALA A 105 -9.70 1.83 8.36
C ALA A 105 -8.22 2.20 8.40
N LEU A 106 -7.57 2.37 7.24
CA LEU A 106 -6.16 2.78 7.15
C LEU A 106 -5.95 4.20 7.65
N ALA A 107 -6.78 5.15 7.17
CA ALA A 107 -6.69 6.53 7.62
C ALA A 107 -6.86 6.66 9.13
N LEU A 108 -7.82 5.92 9.71
CA LEU A 108 -8.09 5.91 11.13
C LEU A 108 -6.97 5.27 11.94
N ALA A 109 -6.47 4.11 11.50
CA ALA A 109 -5.42 3.38 12.20
C ALA A 109 -4.11 4.17 12.25
N LEU A 110 -3.82 4.96 11.23
CA LEU A 110 -2.65 5.84 11.20
C LEU A 110 -2.77 7.02 12.17
N ASP A 111 -3.99 7.55 12.40
CA ASP A 111 -4.26 8.55 13.44
C ASP A 111 -4.41 7.86 14.81
N LYS A 112 -3.29 7.68 15.50
CA LYS A 112 -3.25 7.01 16.82
C LYS A 112 -4.17 7.65 17.88
N PRO A 113 -4.24 9.01 18.04
CA PRO A 113 -5.18 9.64 18.93
C PRO A 113 -6.64 9.31 18.61
N MET A 114 -7.04 9.32 17.35
CA MET A 114 -8.40 8.99 16.94
C MET A 114 -8.69 7.50 17.13
N THR A 115 -7.75 6.62 16.76
CA THR A 115 -7.85 5.18 17.02
C THR A 115 -8.10 4.89 18.50
N LYS A 116 -7.33 5.52 19.41
CA LYS A 116 -7.51 5.36 20.86
C LYS A 116 -8.88 5.83 21.34
N ARG A 117 -9.40 6.94 20.82
CA ARG A 117 -10.75 7.43 21.15
C ARG A 117 -11.83 6.43 20.79
N ILE A 118 -11.71 5.80 19.60
CA ILE A 118 -12.67 4.79 19.15
C ILE A 118 -12.58 3.52 19.98
N LEU A 119 -11.36 3.03 20.26
CA LEU A 119 -11.16 1.87 21.11
C LEU A 119 -11.75 2.12 22.52
N HIS A 120 -11.48 3.30 23.10
CA HIS A 120 -12.03 3.69 24.39
C HIS A 120 -13.57 3.74 24.36
N TRP A 121 -14.18 4.33 23.32
CA TRP A 121 -15.64 4.36 23.15
C TRP A 121 -16.27 2.97 23.16
N HIS A 122 -15.57 1.98 22.59
CA HIS A 122 -16.00 0.58 22.56
C HIS A 122 -15.54 -0.24 23.76
N SER A 123 -15.01 0.40 24.81
CA SER A 123 -14.49 -0.25 26.02
C SER A 123 -13.39 -1.28 25.73
N LEU A 124 -12.61 -1.07 24.70
CA LEU A 124 -11.46 -1.89 24.33
C LEU A 124 -10.18 -1.34 24.98
N PRO A 125 -9.27 -2.21 25.44
CA PRO A 125 -7.98 -1.79 25.99
C PRO A 125 -7.16 -1.01 24.97
N THR A 126 -6.47 0.05 25.41
CA THR A 126 -5.61 0.87 24.52
C THR A 126 -4.48 1.55 25.30
#